data_ca220b314340ff25c1d620dc2efa12c3
#
_entry.id   ca220b314340ff25c1d620dc2efa12c3
#
_cell.length_a   1.000
_cell.length_b   1.000
_cell.length_c   1.000
_cell.angle_alpha   90.00
_cell.angle_beta   90.00
_cell.angle_gamma   90.00
#
_symmetry.space_group_name_H-M   'P 1'
#
loop_
_entity.id
_entity.type
_entity.pdbx_description
1 polymer ?
#
loop_
_entity_poly.entity_id
_entity_poly.type
_entity_poly.pdbx_seq_one_letter_code
_entity_poly.pdbx_strand_id
1 'polypeptide(L)'
;MMNNTFRPLPTDHPFIVAEFNFQKEWICKAKGIEVHVAQFALQSFDDNLFDITNVYCPIAIAQSVDKRKAEYFAGRYLAARELQNLGFPHQALEQNIDRSPRLPSDVIGSISHSNDIAAVGVLPSSNANRENIGIDIQQRISSEICDDIENMVVTEQEVDLVVKYGLTRTEAVTLLFSAKEAIYKALARFVRRGLDFNSATLIKIDEDTVEFELSKDITSQISDSENHDDSRCVICQYDYLAQQNAYLTVCYYSADT
;
A
#
# COMPACT_ATOMS: atom_id res chain seq x y z
N MET A 1 -4.90 -17.62 3.71
CA MET A 1 -3.42 -17.39 3.85
C MET A 1 -2.87 -16.93 2.52
N MET A 2 -2.32 -15.73 2.47
CA MET A 2 -1.50 -15.35 1.34
C MET A 2 -0.35 -16.35 1.23
N ASN A 3 -0.18 -17.00 0.06
CA ASN A 3 0.92 -17.93 -0.13
C ASN A 3 2.24 -17.14 -0.19
N ASN A 4 2.91 -17.01 0.95
CA ASN A 4 4.24 -16.41 1.05
C ASN A 4 5.24 -17.35 0.39
N THR A 5 5.51 -17.17 -0.89
CA THR A 5 6.61 -17.85 -1.56
C THR A 5 7.86 -16.97 -1.44
N PHE A 6 8.74 -17.33 -0.51
CA PHE A 6 10.09 -16.78 -0.47
C PHE A 6 10.79 -17.11 -1.80
N ARG A 7 10.97 -16.13 -2.66
CA ARG A 7 11.77 -16.23 -3.87
C ARG A 7 12.95 -15.30 -3.69
N PRO A 8 14.15 -15.84 -3.36
CA PRO A 8 15.35 -15.02 -3.45
C PRO A 8 15.47 -14.55 -4.91
N LEU A 9 15.59 -13.24 -5.12
CA LEU A 9 15.90 -12.71 -6.43
C LEU A 9 17.29 -13.22 -6.86
N PRO A 10 17.48 -13.50 -8.18
CA PRO A 10 18.80 -13.84 -8.69
C PRO A 10 19.79 -12.72 -8.32
N THR A 11 20.94 -13.10 -7.77
CA THR A 11 22.03 -12.18 -7.40
C THR A 11 22.63 -11.42 -8.59
N ASP A 12 22.25 -11.76 -9.79
CA ASP A 12 22.79 -11.24 -11.07
C ASP A 12 21.89 -10.22 -11.75
N HIS A 13 20.88 -9.69 -11.03
CA HIS A 13 20.01 -8.65 -11.61
C HIS A 13 20.82 -7.36 -11.81
N PRO A 14 20.84 -6.74 -13.03
CA PRO A 14 21.66 -5.57 -13.33
C PRO A 14 21.34 -4.31 -12.51
N PHE A 15 20.34 -4.38 -11.64
CA PHE A 15 19.89 -3.31 -10.75
C PHE A 15 20.19 -3.53 -9.27
N ILE A 16 21.07 -4.47 -8.94
CA ILE A 16 21.66 -4.45 -7.60
C ILE A 16 22.61 -3.25 -7.59
N VAL A 17 22.12 -2.10 -7.18
CA VAL A 17 23.00 -1.03 -6.75
C VAL A 17 23.69 -1.59 -5.50
N ALA A 18 24.96 -1.94 -5.63
CA ALA A 18 25.76 -2.57 -4.56
C ALA A 18 25.79 -1.73 -3.26
N GLU A 19 25.30 -0.51 -3.31
CA GLU A 19 25.30 0.49 -2.25
C GLU A 19 23.99 0.57 -1.47
N PHE A 20 22.79 0.29 -2.09
CA PHE A 20 21.54 0.21 -1.34
C PHE A 20 21.13 -1.24 -1.13
N ASN A 21 21.31 -1.72 0.08
CA ASN A 21 21.13 -3.12 0.41
C ASN A 21 19.67 -3.42 0.80
N PHE A 22 18.91 -4.03 -0.13
CA PHE A 22 17.74 -4.79 0.27
C PHE A 22 18.20 -6.06 0.98
N GLN A 23 18.03 -6.09 2.29
CA GLN A 23 18.48 -7.19 3.14
C GLN A 23 17.66 -8.47 2.91
N LYS A 24 16.38 -8.31 2.61
CA LYS A 24 15.44 -9.39 2.32
C LYS A 24 14.38 -8.90 1.34
N GLU A 25 14.02 -9.76 0.41
CA GLU A 25 12.93 -9.52 -0.52
C GLU A 25 12.05 -10.76 -0.61
N TRP A 26 10.75 -10.55 -0.76
CA TRP A 26 9.78 -11.64 -0.93
C TRP A 26 8.57 -11.16 -1.71
N ILE A 27 7.78 -12.11 -2.24
CA ILE A 27 6.56 -11.84 -2.97
C ILE A 27 5.39 -12.40 -2.17
N CYS A 28 4.42 -11.53 -1.89
CA CYS A 28 3.11 -11.89 -1.34
C CYS A 28 2.09 -11.92 -2.48
N LYS A 29 1.16 -12.87 -2.47
CA LYS A 29 0.10 -12.96 -3.48
C LYS A 29 -1.25 -12.71 -2.86
N ALA A 30 -1.95 -11.69 -3.36
CA ALA A 30 -3.29 -11.31 -2.94
C ALA A 30 -4.22 -11.25 -4.16
N LYS A 31 -5.26 -12.10 -4.25
CA LYS A 31 -6.19 -12.17 -5.40
C LYS A 31 -5.50 -12.22 -6.78
N GLY A 32 -4.36 -12.89 -6.88
CA GLY A 32 -3.58 -12.91 -8.11
C GLY A 32 -2.66 -11.70 -8.33
N ILE A 33 -2.68 -10.72 -7.46
CA ILE A 33 -1.77 -9.58 -7.45
C ILE A 33 -0.47 -10.01 -6.75
N GLU A 34 0.66 -9.81 -7.40
CA GLU A 34 1.97 -9.99 -6.78
C GLU A 34 2.40 -8.67 -6.13
N VAL A 35 2.64 -8.73 -4.82
CA VAL A 35 3.17 -7.62 -4.05
C VAL A 35 4.61 -7.94 -3.70
N HIS A 36 5.54 -7.14 -4.22
CA HIS A 36 6.95 -7.22 -3.88
C HIS A 36 7.19 -6.43 -2.61
N VAL A 37 7.73 -7.12 -1.61
CA VAL A 37 8.06 -6.53 -0.31
C VAL A 37 9.57 -6.64 -0.12
N ALA A 38 10.20 -5.54 0.29
CA ALA A 38 11.63 -5.48 0.51
C ALA A 38 11.95 -4.81 1.84
N GLN A 39 12.84 -5.42 2.61
CA GLN A 39 13.42 -4.83 3.81
C GLN A 39 14.76 -4.21 3.45
N PHE A 40 14.98 -2.95 3.80
CA PHE A 40 16.20 -2.19 3.51
C PHE A 40 16.91 -1.72 4.78
N ALA A 41 18.21 -1.44 4.65
CA ALA A 41 18.99 -0.90 5.74
C ALA A 41 19.06 0.64 5.63
N LEU A 42 18.50 1.35 6.60
CA LEU A 42 18.52 2.82 6.60
C LEU A 42 19.94 3.39 6.52
N GLN A 43 20.90 2.76 7.21
CA GLN A 43 22.30 3.18 7.21
C GLN A 43 23.03 2.99 5.87
N SER A 44 22.44 2.28 4.91
CA SER A 44 22.96 2.16 3.55
C SER A 44 22.40 3.21 2.59
N PHE A 45 21.52 4.08 3.07
CA PHE A 45 20.97 5.17 2.26
C PHE A 45 21.97 6.33 2.15
N ASP A 46 22.13 6.83 0.93
CA ASP A 46 22.87 8.04 0.58
C ASP A 46 22.09 8.82 -0.48
N ASP A 47 22.08 10.15 -0.42
CA ASP A 47 21.33 11.01 -1.35
C ASP A 47 21.76 10.80 -2.82
N ASN A 48 23.00 10.41 -3.09
CA ASN A 48 23.48 10.10 -4.45
C ASN A 48 22.73 8.94 -5.11
N LEU A 49 22.08 8.08 -4.32
CA LEU A 49 21.30 6.97 -4.85
C LEU A 49 20.18 7.43 -5.79
N PHE A 50 19.59 8.60 -5.55
CA PHE A 50 18.58 9.16 -6.44
C PHE A 50 19.12 9.36 -7.85
N ASP A 51 20.32 9.94 -7.97
CA ASP A 51 20.96 10.22 -9.26
C ASP A 51 21.47 8.95 -9.95
N ILE A 52 22.16 8.10 -9.20
CA ILE A 52 22.76 6.85 -9.73
C ILE A 52 21.70 5.91 -10.29
N THR A 53 20.52 5.85 -9.63
CA THR A 53 19.44 4.93 -10.01
C THR A 53 18.34 5.61 -10.83
N ASN A 54 18.48 6.88 -11.14
CA ASN A 54 17.46 7.69 -11.83
C ASN A 54 16.09 7.62 -11.14
N VAL A 55 16.07 7.67 -9.80
CA VAL A 55 14.83 7.80 -9.03
C VAL A 55 14.50 9.28 -8.83
N TYR A 56 13.31 9.69 -9.25
CA TYR A 56 12.88 11.07 -9.08
C TYR A 56 12.78 11.47 -7.60
N CYS A 57 13.46 12.55 -7.21
CA CYS A 57 13.43 13.11 -5.86
C CYS A 57 12.72 14.47 -5.84
N PRO A 58 11.47 14.55 -5.36
CA PRO A 58 10.79 15.85 -5.21
C PRO A 58 11.48 16.73 -4.18
N ILE A 59 11.38 18.07 -4.34
CA ILE A 59 11.96 19.03 -3.39
C ILE A 59 11.56 18.74 -1.94
N ALA A 60 10.29 18.42 -1.70
CA ALA A 60 9.79 18.11 -0.35
C ALA A 60 10.47 16.86 0.26
N ILE A 61 10.86 15.87 -0.56
CA ILE A 61 11.62 14.71 -0.11
C ILE A 61 13.09 15.08 0.09
N ALA A 62 13.70 15.80 -0.83
CA ALA A 62 15.09 16.25 -0.70
C ALA A 62 15.34 17.06 0.59
N GLN A 63 14.32 17.77 1.08
CA GLN A 63 14.37 18.55 2.31
C GLN A 63 13.95 17.79 3.57
N SER A 64 13.57 16.51 3.46
CA SER A 64 13.14 15.70 4.58
C SER A 64 14.33 15.03 5.31
N VAL A 65 14.05 14.39 6.44
CA VAL A 65 15.03 13.59 7.19
C VAL A 65 15.43 12.32 6.41
N ASP A 66 16.63 11.80 6.64
CA ASP A 66 17.19 10.67 5.88
C ASP A 66 16.29 9.43 5.93
N LYS A 67 15.64 9.16 7.06
CA LYS A 67 14.64 8.08 7.15
C LYS A 67 13.55 8.24 6.08
N ARG A 68 12.96 9.44 5.95
CA ARG A 68 11.89 9.70 4.98
C ARG A 68 12.39 9.62 3.53
N LYS A 69 13.61 10.08 3.27
CA LYS A 69 14.25 9.96 1.96
C LYS A 69 14.47 8.49 1.59
N ALA A 70 15.01 7.69 2.52
CA ALA A 70 15.26 6.27 2.31
C ALA A 70 13.97 5.48 2.04
N GLU A 71 12.91 5.72 2.82
CA GLU A 71 11.58 5.13 2.61
C GLU A 71 11.03 5.45 1.22
N TYR A 72 11.07 6.73 0.84
CA TYR A 72 10.62 7.18 -0.49
C TYR A 72 11.45 6.54 -1.60
N PHE A 73 12.78 6.56 -1.45
CA PHE A 73 13.70 5.95 -2.40
C PHE A 73 13.42 4.47 -2.58
N ALA A 74 13.34 3.70 -1.49
CA ALA A 74 13.11 2.26 -1.53
C ALA A 74 11.82 1.92 -2.28
N GLY A 75 10.71 2.60 -1.98
CA GLY A 75 9.44 2.38 -2.66
C GLY A 75 9.49 2.71 -4.15
N ARG A 76 10.10 3.82 -4.54
CA ARG A 76 10.20 4.25 -5.96
C ARG A 76 11.15 3.38 -6.76
N TYR A 77 12.29 3.02 -6.18
CA TYR A 77 13.26 2.12 -6.80
C TYR A 77 12.65 0.73 -7.04
N LEU A 78 11.96 0.18 -6.03
CA LEU A 78 11.27 -1.10 -6.15
C LEU A 78 10.18 -1.04 -7.24
N ALA A 79 9.39 0.02 -7.30
CA ALA A 79 8.36 0.20 -8.32
C ALA A 79 8.93 0.32 -9.74
N ALA A 80 10.03 1.06 -9.91
CA ALA A 80 10.71 1.17 -11.21
C ALA A 80 11.24 -0.19 -11.68
N ARG A 81 11.78 -0.99 -10.76
CA ARG A 81 12.24 -2.35 -11.05
C ARG A 81 11.09 -3.28 -11.46
N GLU A 82 9.96 -3.21 -10.76
CA GLU A 82 8.80 -4.04 -11.11
C GLU A 82 8.19 -3.65 -12.45
N LEU A 83 8.18 -2.37 -12.80
CA LEU A 83 7.79 -1.93 -14.14
C LEU A 83 8.72 -2.49 -15.23
N GLN A 84 10.02 -2.57 -14.99
CA GLN A 84 10.96 -3.19 -15.93
C GLN A 84 10.73 -4.70 -16.07
N ASN A 85 10.37 -5.39 -14.97
CA ASN A 85 9.97 -6.81 -15.03
C ASN A 85 8.73 -7.02 -15.92
N LEU A 86 7.85 -6.02 -16.01
CA LEU A 86 6.69 -5.99 -16.92
C LEU A 86 7.05 -5.56 -18.36
N GLY A 87 8.32 -5.24 -18.65
CA GLY A 87 8.79 -4.85 -19.97
C GLY A 87 8.75 -3.34 -20.25
N PHE A 88 8.43 -2.50 -19.26
CA PHE A 88 8.51 -1.05 -19.43
C PHE A 88 9.96 -0.58 -19.35
N PRO A 89 10.35 0.46 -20.12
CA PRO A 89 11.69 1.01 -20.03
C PRO A 89 11.95 1.61 -18.64
N HIS A 90 13.21 1.59 -18.21
CA HIS A 90 13.58 2.30 -16.98
C HIS A 90 13.33 3.80 -17.13
N GLN A 91 12.50 4.34 -16.26
CA GLN A 91 12.18 5.76 -16.22
C GLN A 91 12.01 6.24 -14.78
N ALA A 92 12.34 7.51 -14.56
CA ALA A 92 12.06 8.15 -13.29
C ALA A 92 10.54 8.23 -13.06
N LEU A 93 10.07 7.62 -11.99
CA LEU A 93 8.67 7.69 -11.61
C LEU A 93 8.39 9.00 -10.89
N GLU A 94 7.91 9.98 -11.64
CA GLU A 94 7.40 11.23 -11.07
C GLU A 94 6.22 10.98 -10.14
N GLN A 95 5.78 12.01 -9.45
CA GLN A 95 4.57 11.96 -8.64
C GLN A 95 3.46 12.85 -9.21
N ASN A 96 2.23 12.42 -9.02
CA ASN A 96 1.04 13.21 -9.24
C ASN A 96 0.86 14.27 -8.13
N ILE A 97 -0.12 15.16 -8.29
CA ILE A 97 -0.44 16.20 -7.29
C ILE A 97 -0.79 15.59 -5.92
N ASP A 98 -1.46 14.44 -5.91
CA ASP A 98 -1.83 13.66 -4.72
C ASP A 98 -0.67 12.84 -4.14
N ARG A 99 0.54 12.99 -4.67
CA ARG A 99 1.79 12.29 -4.32
C ARG A 99 1.84 10.80 -4.72
N SER A 100 0.80 10.27 -5.36
CA SER A 100 0.83 8.92 -5.94
C SER A 100 1.89 8.81 -7.05
N PRO A 101 2.41 7.60 -7.36
CA PRO A 101 3.34 7.42 -8.46
C PRO A 101 2.66 7.70 -9.81
N ARG A 102 3.36 8.40 -10.71
CA ARG A 102 2.93 8.54 -12.10
C ARG A 102 3.31 7.27 -12.87
N LEU A 103 2.38 6.33 -12.93
CA LEU A 103 2.55 5.08 -13.65
C LEU A 103 2.23 5.24 -15.15
N PRO A 104 2.69 4.31 -16.03
CA PRO A 104 2.22 4.20 -17.40
C PRO A 104 0.68 4.09 -17.47
N SER A 105 0.07 4.53 -18.58
CA SER A 105 -1.38 4.64 -18.73
C SER A 105 -2.14 3.30 -18.69
N ASP A 106 -1.43 2.22 -18.99
CA ASP A 106 -1.91 0.84 -19.03
C ASP A 106 -1.42 0.01 -17.82
N VAL A 107 -1.04 0.69 -16.74
CA VAL A 107 -0.60 0.10 -15.48
C VAL A 107 -1.36 0.70 -14.31
N ILE A 108 -1.83 -0.14 -13.42
CA ILE A 108 -2.28 0.23 -12.09
C ILE A 108 -1.26 -0.22 -11.05
N GLY A 109 -1.17 0.49 -9.94
CA GLY A 109 -0.18 0.14 -8.92
C GLY A 109 -0.21 1.02 -7.69
N SER A 110 0.43 0.52 -6.64
CA SER A 110 0.51 1.19 -5.35
C SER A 110 1.85 0.93 -4.69
N ILE A 111 2.31 1.91 -3.93
CA ILE A 111 3.54 1.87 -3.14
C ILE A 111 3.19 2.14 -1.68
N SER A 112 3.76 1.38 -0.78
CA SER A 112 3.74 1.67 0.66
C SER A 112 5.09 1.40 1.29
N HIS A 113 5.29 1.97 2.46
CA HIS A 113 6.49 1.75 3.27
C HIS A 113 6.18 1.97 4.75
N SER A 114 6.87 1.27 5.60
CA SER A 114 6.82 1.44 7.06
C SER A 114 8.21 1.16 7.63
N ASN A 115 8.83 2.18 8.22
CA ASN A 115 10.19 2.15 8.75
C ASN A 115 11.24 1.65 7.72
N ASP A 116 11.63 0.39 7.82
CA ASP A 116 12.67 -0.25 7.01
C ASP A 116 12.11 -1.21 5.95
N ILE A 117 10.79 -1.13 5.67
CA ILE A 117 10.12 -2.02 4.73
C ILE A 117 9.44 -1.18 3.65
N ALA A 118 9.56 -1.61 2.40
CA ALA A 118 8.78 -1.10 1.27
C ALA A 118 7.96 -2.23 0.65
N ALA A 119 6.75 -1.91 0.20
CA ALA A 119 5.85 -2.82 -0.50
C ALA A 119 5.34 -2.17 -1.79
N VAL A 120 5.37 -2.91 -2.89
CA VAL A 120 4.97 -2.43 -4.21
C VAL A 120 4.18 -3.51 -4.95
N GLY A 121 3.05 -3.13 -5.52
CA GLY A 121 2.36 -3.93 -6.52
C GLY A 121 2.10 -3.07 -7.74
N VAL A 122 2.47 -3.59 -8.91
CA VAL A 122 2.16 -3.01 -10.21
C VAL A 122 1.69 -4.11 -11.13
N LEU A 123 0.65 -3.85 -11.89
CA LEU A 123 0.13 -4.82 -12.86
C LEU A 123 -0.42 -4.11 -14.10
N PRO A 124 -0.28 -4.74 -15.29
CA PRO A 124 -0.93 -4.26 -16.49
C PRO A 124 -2.46 -4.27 -16.31
N SER A 125 -3.12 -3.25 -16.83
CA SER A 125 -4.57 -3.18 -16.86
C SER A 125 -5.05 -2.57 -18.16
N SER A 126 -5.87 -3.30 -18.91
CA SER A 126 -6.56 -2.77 -20.09
C SER A 126 -7.66 -1.76 -19.72
N ASN A 127 -8.02 -1.68 -18.44
CA ASN A 127 -9.06 -0.81 -17.90
C ASN A 127 -8.55 0.11 -16.78
N ALA A 128 -7.28 0.54 -16.88
CA ALA A 128 -6.61 1.32 -15.84
C ALA A 128 -7.34 2.62 -15.45
N ASN A 129 -8.26 3.12 -16.28
CA ASN A 129 -9.09 4.29 -15.95
C ASN A 129 -10.26 3.96 -15.00
N ARG A 130 -10.63 2.69 -14.88
CA ARG A 130 -11.75 2.20 -14.07
C ARG A 130 -11.34 1.27 -12.94
N GLU A 131 -10.06 0.88 -12.90
CA GLU A 131 -9.49 -0.04 -11.92
C GLU A 131 -8.31 0.60 -11.20
N ASN A 132 -8.09 0.19 -9.97
CA ASN A 132 -6.87 0.52 -9.25
C ASN A 132 -6.63 -0.47 -8.12
N ILE A 133 -5.38 -0.47 -7.62
CA ILE A 133 -5.01 -1.16 -6.40
C ILE A 133 -4.48 -0.19 -5.36
N GLY A 134 -4.77 -0.49 -4.10
CA GLY A 134 -4.15 0.15 -2.96
C GLY A 134 -3.41 -0.90 -2.14
N ILE A 135 -2.18 -0.60 -1.79
CA ILE A 135 -1.34 -1.45 -0.95
C ILE A 135 -0.91 -0.63 0.24
N ASP A 136 -1.00 -1.23 1.41
CA ASP A 136 -0.37 -0.67 2.58
C ASP A 136 0.42 -1.72 3.35
N ILE A 137 1.54 -1.31 3.91
CA ILE A 137 2.32 -2.09 4.86
C ILE A 137 2.54 -1.28 6.11
N GLN A 138 2.12 -1.81 7.25
CA GLN A 138 2.20 -1.13 8.52
C GLN A 138 2.81 -2.04 9.58
N GLN A 139 3.97 -1.66 10.10
CA GLN A 139 4.52 -2.30 11.28
C GLN A 139 3.60 -2.06 12.48
N ARG A 140 3.52 -3.05 13.36
CA ARG A 140 2.66 -2.98 14.54
C ARG A 140 2.91 -1.69 15.32
N ILE A 141 1.84 -0.94 15.51
CA ILE A 141 1.84 0.33 16.22
C ILE A 141 2.07 0.06 17.72
N SER A 142 2.91 0.86 18.38
CA SER A 142 3.08 0.74 19.82
C SER A 142 1.81 1.14 20.58
N SER A 143 1.66 0.70 21.82
CA SER A 143 0.49 1.06 22.64
C SER A 143 0.33 2.58 22.80
N GLU A 144 1.44 3.31 22.98
CA GLU A 144 1.39 4.77 23.12
C GLU A 144 0.86 5.45 21.85
N ILE A 145 1.36 5.05 20.66
CA ILE A 145 0.88 5.60 19.39
C ILE A 145 -0.56 5.15 19.11
N CYS A 146 -0.92 3.93 19.51
CA CYS A 146 -2.27 3.40 19.37
C CYS A 146 -3.30 4.30 20.06
N ASP A 147 -3.06 4.68 21.30
CA ASP A 147 -3.94 5.55 22.09
C ASP A 147 -4.11 6.94 21.46
N ASP A 148 -3.05 7.45 20.80
CA ASP A 148 -3.06 8.76 20.15
C ASP A 148 -3.88 8.78 18.85
N ILE A 149 -3.81 7.70 18.04
CA ILE A 149 -4.41 7.69 16.69
C ILE A 149 -5.75 6.97 16.61
N GLU A 150 -6.06 6.10 17.56
CA GLU A 150 -7.22 5.21 17.49
C GLU A 150 -8.51 5.98 17.19
N ASN A 151 -8.82 7.03 17.97
CA ASN A 151 -10.05 7.82 17.80
C ASN A 151 -10.13 8.57 16.46
N MET A 152 -9.01 8.74 15.74
CA MET A 152 -8.99 9.38 14.42
C MET A 152 -9.18 8.39 13.30
N VAL A 153 -8.81 7.13 13.51
CA VAL A 153 -8.71 6.10 12.45
C VAL A 153 -9.86 5.13 12.50
N VAL A 154 -10.30 4.72 13.69
CA VAL A 154 -11.27 3.64 13.88
C VAL A 154 -12.33 4.01 14.91
N THR A 155 -13.45 3.31 14.84
CA THR A 155 -14.50 3.34 15.86
C THR A 155 -14.30 2.19 16.86
N GLU A 156 -14.82 2.35 18.07
CA GLU A 156 -14.81 1.28 19.09
C GLU A 156 -15.48 0.00 18.59
N GLN A 157 -16.56 0.12 17.80
CA GLN A 157 -17.26 -1.03 17.21
C GLN A 157 -16.38 -1.82 16.24
N GLU A 158 -15.57 -1.14 15.41
CA GLU A 158 -14.63 -1.78 14.50
C GLU A 158 -13.54 -2.52 15.27
N VAL A 159 -12.97 -1.89 16.30
CA VAL A 159 -11.96 -2.51 17.17
C VAL A 159 -12.53 -3.73 17.89
N ASP A 160 -13.72 -3.61 18.47
CA ASP A 160 -14.40 -4.70 19.16
C ASP A 160 -14.65 -5.91 18.24
N LEU A 161 -15.00 -5.67 16.96
CA LEU A 161 -15.20 -6.73 15.99
C LEU A 161 -13.91 -7.52 15.75
N VAL A 162 -12.79 -6.83 15.57
CA VAL A 162 -11.48 -7.44 15.34
C VAL A 162 -10.95 -8.13 16.60
N VAL A 163 -11.15 -7.53 17.78
CA VAL A 163 -10.76 -8.15 19.06
C VAL A 163 -11.57 -9.43 19.33
N LYS A 164 -12.88 -9.44 19.05
CA LYS A 164 -13.71 -10.64 19.15
C LYS A 164 -13.27 -11.74 18.18
N TYR A 165 -12.69 -11.38 17.06
CA TYR A 165 -12.09 -12.34 16.12
C TYR A 165 -10.80 -12.96 16.66
N GLY A 166 -10.13 -12.35 17.64
CA GLY A 166 -9.00 -12.92 18.37
C GLY A 166 -7.69 -12.11 18.32
N LEU A 167 -7.70 -10.93 17.71
CA LEU A 167 -6.54 -10.03 17.72
C LEU A 167 -6.52 -9.17 18.99
N THR A 168 -5.35 -8.74 19.40
CA THR A 168 -5.21 -7.73 20.47
C THR A 168 -5.67 -6.35 19.97
N ARG A 169 -5.96 -5.41 20.87
CA ARG A 169 -6.39 -4.05 20.51
C ARG A 169 -5.37 -3.34 19.61
N THR A 170 -4.09 -3.41 19.91
CA THR A 170 -3.03 -2.80 19.09
C THR A 170 -2.92 -3.44 17.70
N GLU A 171 -3.13 -4.74 17.59
CA GLU A 171 -3.20 -5.44 16.30
C GLU A 171 -4.44 -5.02 15.52
N ALA A 172 -5.59 -4.90 16.18
CA ALA A 172 -6.82 -4.42 15.56
C ALA A 172 -6.65 -3.02 14.96
N VAL A 173 -6.15 -2.07 15.74
CA VAL A 173 -5.90 -0.70 15.26
C VAL A 173 -4.88 -0.68 14.13
N THR A 174 -3.80 -1.48 14.22
CA THR A 174 -2.78 -1.57 13.17
C THR A 174 -3.34 -2.11 11.85
N LEU A 175 -4.09 -3.22 11.93
CA LEU A 175 -4.73 -3.83 10.75
C LEU A 175 -5.73 -2.88 10.10
N LEU A 176 -6.61 -2.27 10.91
CA LEU A 176 -7.64 -1.36 10.42
C LEU A 176 -7.05 -0.09 9.81
N PHE A 177 -6.01 0.48 10.43
CA PHE A 177 -5.26 1.60 9.86
C PHE A 177 -4.72 1.24 8.48
N SER A 178 -3.98 0.12 8.39
CA SER A 178 -3.39 -0.35 7.14
C SER A 178 -4.45 -0.63 6.07
N ALA A 179 -5.57 -1.29 6.43
CA ALA A 179 -6.64 -1.57 5.48
C ALA A 179 -7.32 -0.29 4.95
N LYS A 180 -7.60 0.68 5.83
CA LYS A 180 -8.18 1.97 5.42
C LYS A 180 -7.22 2.79 4.56
N GLU A 181 -5.91 2.76 4.82
CA GLU A 181 -4.89 3.34 3.94
C GLU A 181 -4.85 2.64 2.57
N ALA A 182 -4.97 1.31 2.52
CA ALA A 182 -5.06 0.59 1.26
C ALA A 182 -6.33 0.96 0.47
N ILE A 183 -7.48 1.08 1.15
CA ILE A 183 -8.73 1.56 0.53
C ILE A 183 -8.54 2.98 -0.02
N TYR A 184 -7.96 3.89 0.79
CA TYR A 184 -7.67 5.25 0.34
C TYR A 184 -6.85 5.26 -0.96
N LYS A 185 -5.75 4.51 -1.00
CA LYS A 185 -4.88 4.42 -2.19
C LYS A 185 -5.60 3.82 -3.40
N ALA A 186 -6.49 2.85 -3.19
CA ALA A 186 -7.29 2.25 -4.27
C ALA A 186 -8.31 3.24 -4.85
N LEU A 187 -8.97 4.05 -4.00
CA LEU A 187 -10.09 4.91 -4.37
C LEU A 187 -9.71 6.35 -4.71
N ALA A 188 -8.56 6.85 -4.24
CA ALA A 188 -8.21 8.28 -4.29
C ALA A 188 -8.33 8.92 -5.68
N ARG A 189 -8.05 8.18 -6.75
CA ARG A 189 -8.17 8.69 -8.13
C ARG A 189 -9.61 8.81 -8.63
N PHE A 190 -10.56 8.12 -8.01
CA PHE A 190 -11.98 8.10 -8.39
C PHE A 190 -12.84 9.03 -7.55
N VAL A 191 -12.34 9.40 -6.37
CA VAL A 191 -13.05 10.26 -5.42
C VAL A 191 -12.47 11.67 -5.47
N ARG A 192 -13.33 12.66 -5.70
CA ARG A 192 -12.90 14.05 -5.85
C ARG A 192 -12.61 14.74 -4.51
N ARG A 193 -13.31 14.33 -3.44
CA ARG A 193 -13.21 14.93 -2.10
C ARG A 193 -13.81 14.00 -1.04
N GLY A 194 -13.46 14.27 0.21
CA GLY A 194 -14.12 13.64 1.37
C GLY A 194 -13.63 12.23 1.71
N LEU A 195 -12.55 11.76 1.09
CA LEU A 195 -11.99 10.46 1.43
C LEU A 195 -11.09 10.57 2.66
N ASP A 196 -11.55 10.02 3.77
CA ASP A 196 -10.88 9.96 5.06
C ASP A 196 -11.09 8.59 5.74
N PHE A 197 -10.60 8.41 6.97
CA PHE A 197 -10.74 7.16 7.71
C PHE A 197 -12.19 6.77 8.04
N ASN A 198 -13.13 7.73 8.08
CA ASN A 198 -14.55 7.48 8.32
C ASN A 198 -15.31 7.12 7.04
N SER A 199 -14.64 7.22 5.89
CA SER A 199 -15.24 6.90 4.57
C SER A 199 -15.48 5.41 4.38
N ALA A 200 -14.84 4.56 5.19
CA ALA A 200 -14.99 3.11 5.15
C ALA A 200 -15.14 2.56 6.58
N THR A 201 -16.22 1.82 6.83
CA THR A 201 -16.51 1.21 8.14
C THR A 201 -16.39 -0.30 8.05
N LEU A 202 -15.62 -0.94 8.93
CA LEU A 202 -15.49 -2.40 8.98
C LEU A 202 -16.84 -3.05 9.29
N ILE A 203 -17.26 -4.00 8.46
CA ILE A 203 -18.48 -4.79 8.66
C ILE A 203 -18.20 -6.28 8.88
N LYS A 204 -17.04 -6.77 8.42
CA LYS A 204 -16.69 -8.18 8.56
C LYS A 204 -15.18 -8.39 8.57
N ILE A 205 -14.72 -9.39 9.32
CA ILE A 205 -13.36 -9.91 9.29
C ILE A 205 -13.39 -11.44 9.15
N ASP A 206 -12.53 -11.96 8.27
CA ASP A 206 -12.27 -13.38 8.07
C ASP A 206 -10.76 -13.67 8.20
N GLU A 207 -10.31 -14.88 7.92
CA GLU A 207 -8.92 -15.34 8.12
C GLU A 207 -7.89 -14.50 7.36
N ASP A 208 -8.22 -14.03 6.16
CA ASP A 208 -7.32 -13.28 5.28
C ASP A 208 -7.98 -12.05 4.65
N THR A 209 -9.19 -11.70 5.06
CA THR A 209 -9.94 -10.58 4.50
C THR A 209 -10.63 -9.75 5.56
N VAL A 210 -10.71 -8.45 5.28
CA VAL A 210 -11.55 -7.48 5.99
C VAL A 210 -12.45 -6.80 4.97
N GLU A 211 -13.74 -6.70 5.28
CA GLU A 211 -14.75 -6.08 4.42
C GLU A 211 -15.26 -4.78 5.04
N PHE A 212 -15.30 -3.75 4.23
CA PHE A 212 -15.73 -2.42 4.66
C PHE A 212 -16.92 -1.95 3.82
N GLU A 213 -17.88 -1.35 4.48
CA GLU A 213 -18.94 -0.57 3.85
C GLU A 213 -18.44 0.86 3.61
N LEU A 214 -18.61 1.35 2.37
CA LEU A 214 -18.26 2.73 2.03
C LEU A 214 -19.38 3.68 2.42
N SER A 215 -19.01 4.89 2.86
CA SER A 215 -19.99 5.94 3.17
C SER A 215 -20.76 6.36 1.91
N LYS A 216 -22.01 6.82 2.09
CA LYS A 216 -22.87 7.27 0.98
C LYS A 216 -22.25 8.38 0.14
N ASP A 217 -21.47 9.28 0.77
CA ASP A 217 -20.77 10.35 0.06
C ASP A 217 -19.73 9.79 -0.91
N ILE A 218 -18.97 8.77 -0.51
CA ILE A 218 -17.99 8.10 -1.38
C ILE A 218 -18.70 7.28 -2.45
N THR A 219 -19.69 6.47 -2.06
CA THR A 219 -20.47 5.63 -3.00
C THR A 219 -21.07 6.47 -4.13
N SER A 220 -21.62 7.64 -3.82
CA SER A 220 -22.21 8.54 -4.81
C SER A 220 -21.21 9.13 -5.81
N GLN A 221 -19.92 9.18 -5.46
CA GLN A 221 -18.87 9.69 -6.34
C GLN A 221 -18.28 8.63 -7.28
N ILE A 222 -18.35 7.35 -6.88
CA ILE A 222 -17.74 6.24 -7.62
C ILE A 222 -18.77 5.37 -8.35
N SER A 223 -20.07 5.60 -8.13
CA SER A 223 -21.16 4.87 -8.79
C SER A 223 -21.55 5.53 -10.10
N ASP A 224 -21.63 4.74 -11.18
CA ASP A 224 -22.19 5.16 -12.47
C ASP A 224 -23.73 5.03 -12.48
N SER A 225 -24.35 4.45 -11.44
CA SER A 225 -25.81 4.24 -11.37
C SER A 225 -26.53 5.44 -10.76
N GLU A 226 -27.67 5.81 -11.33
CA GLU A 226 -28.57 6.83 -10.76
C GLU A 226 -29.25 6.38 -9.45
N ASN A 227 -29.13 5.09 -9.09
CA ASN A 227 -29.63 4.54 -7.83
C ASN A 227 -28.58 4.70 -6.73
N HIS A 228 -28.58 5.82 -6.04
CA HIS A 228 -27.69 6.17 -4.94
C HIS A 228 -27.92 5.38 -3.62
N ASP A 229 -28.72 4.34 -3.60
CA ASP A 229 -29.11 3.64 -2.35
C ASP A 229 -28.40 2.31 -2.11
N ASP A 230 -27.55 1.87 -3.05
CA ASP A 230 -26.77 0.65 -2.90
C ASP A 230 -25.50 0.92 -2.07
N SER A 231 -25.43 0.31 -0.89
CA SER A 231 -24.19 0.28 -0.10
C SER A 231 -23.14 -0.49 -0.87
N ARG A 232 -22.01 0.17 -1.21
CA ARG A 232 -20.86 -0.51 -1.80
C ARG A 232 -19.91 -0.99 -0.72
N CYS A 233 -19.55 -2.27 -0.83
CA CYS A 233 -18.54 -2.85 0.01
C CYS A 233 -17.22 -2.99 -0.75
N VAL A 234 -16.12 -2.82 -0.04
CA VAL A 234 -14.77 -3.10 -0.52
C VAL A 234 -14.11 -4.12 0.38
N ILE A 235 -13.35 -5.02 -0.24
CA ILE A 235 -12.66 -6.09 0.46
C ILE A 235 -11.16 -5.86 0.34
N CYS A 236 -10.49 -5.79 1.50
CA CYS A 236 -9.04 -5.86 1.57
C CYS A 236 -8.61 -7.27 1.96
N GLN A 237 -7.64 -7.81 1.25
CA GLN A 237 -6.88 -8.95 1.73
C GLN A 237 -5.79 -8.47 2.67
N TYR A 238 -5.50 -9.24 3.71
CA TYR A 238 -4.41 -8.95 4.61
C TYR A 238 -3.58 -10.18 4.94
N ASP A 239 -2.32 -9.95 5.30
CA ASP A 239 -1.42 -10.95 5.85
C ASP A 239 -0.57 -10.33 6.97
N TYR A 240 -0.28 -11.14 7.99
CA TYR A 240 0.62 -10.75 9.05
C TYR A 240 2.02 -11.30 8.81
N LEU A 241 2.94 -10.41 8.48
CA LEU A 241 4.34 -10.71 8.26
C LEU A 241 5.07 -10.82 9.61
N ALA A 242 5.05 -12.01 10.21
CA ALA A 242 5.50 -12.23 11.59
C ALA A 242 6.96 -11.79 11.84
N GLN A 243 7.87 -12.03 10.90
CA GLN A 243 9.29 -11.63 11.03
C GLN A 243 9.48 -10.11 11.03
N GLN A 244 8.61 -9.36 10.39
CA GLN A 244 8.62 -7.89 10.28
C GLN A 244 7.72 -7.23 11.30
N ASN A 245 6.92 -8.02 12.02
CA ASN A 245 5.88 -7.54 12.92
C ASN A 245 4.98 -6.50 12.23
N ALA A 246 4.50 -6.82 11.00
CA ALA A 246 3.78 -5.90 10.14
C ALA A 246 2.55 -6.55 9.50
N TYR A 247 1.50 -5.77 9.28
CA TYR A 247 0.39 -6.13 8.40
C TYR A 247 0.67 -5.61 7.00
N LEU A 248 0.46 -6.46 6.01
CA LEU A 248 0.35 -6.10 4.61
C LEU A 248 -1.12 -6.18 4.22
N THR A 249 -1.65 -5.12 3.64
CA THR A 249 -3.04 -5.06 3.18
C THR A 249 -3.10 -4.68 1.71
N VAL A 250 -4.01 -5.31 0.97
CA VAL A 250 -4.21 -5.09 -0.47
C VAL A 250 -5.69 -4.92 -0.74
N CYS A 251 -6.06 -3.78 -1.30
CA CYS A 251 -7.39 -3.47 -1.79
C CYS A 251 -7.37 -3.37 -3.31
N TYR A 252 -8.19 -4.16 -4.00
CA TYR A 252 -8.46 -4.00 -5.43
C TYR A 252 -9.82 -3.36 -5.60
N TYR A 253 -9.88 -2.32 -6.42
CA TYR A 253 -11.11 -1.63 -6.78
C TYR A 253 -11.31 -1.67 -8.30
N SER A 254 -12.55 -1.97 -8.71
CA SER A 254 -13.03 -1.80 -10.08
C SER A 254 -14.37 -1.07 -10.08
N ALA A 255 -14.54 -0.07 -10.94
CA ALA A 255 -15.80 0.63 -11.10
C ALA A 255 -16.88 -0.24 -11.79
N ASP A 256 -16.48 -1.38 -12.38
CA ASP A 256 -17.37 -2.29 -13.10
C ASP A 256 -17.92 -3.42 -12.19
N THR A 257 -17.50 -3.48 -10.94
CA THR A 257 -17.97 -4.41 -9.90
C THR A 257 -18.70 -3.62 -8.81
#